data_0f27e2c403e262ccd7f835fae84a78de
#
_entry.id   0f27e2c403e262ccd7f835fae84a78de
#
_cell.length_a   1.000
_cell.length_b   1.000
_cell.length_c   1.000
_cell.angle_alpha   90.00
_cell.angle_beta   90.00
_cell.angle_gamma   90.00
#
_symmetry.space_group_name_H-M   'P 1'
#
loop_
_entity.id
_entity.type
_entity.pdbx_description
1 polymer ?
#
loop_
_entity_poly.entity_id
_entity_poly.type
_entity_poly.pdbx_seq_one_letter_code
_entity_poly.pdbx_strand_id
1 'polypeptide(L)'
;TIESAEYKSTKVMSIEPMYARFFAFISLFAFAMYLLVVSNNLLTLYIGWEIMGLCSYLLIGFWYSKPSARAAAIKAFLTTRIGDVFMLIGLVSLYTITGSLQYEVIFSENVLLSLVQNASPVFGMSWAALIGLLIFIGVVGKSSQFPLHVWLPDAMEGPTPVSAMIHAATMVSAGVYLAIRFFPIISAGWEGGTVLTTPMLIMSIIGSFTALFAATIALTQRDVKRVL
;
A
#
# COMPACT_ATOMS: atom_id res chain seq x y z
N THR A 1 -40.14 -17.15 2.48
CA THR A 1 -40.90 -18.09 1.66
C THR A 1 -40.36 -19.49 1.86
N ILE A 2 -41.16 -20.53 1.69
CA ILE A 2 -40.79 -21.94 1.89
C ILE A 2 -39.58 -22.31 1.02
N GLU A 3 -39.48 -21.80 -0.20
CA GLU A 3 -38.35 -21.92 -1.12
C GLU A 3 -37.04 -21.41 -0.53
N SER A 4 -37.04 -20.35 0.27
CA SER A 4 -35.84 -19.81 0.89
C SER A 4 -35.34 -20.64 2.09
N ALA A 5 -36.24 -21.38 2.74
CA ALA A 5 -35.89 -22.26 3.85
C ALA A 5 -35.36 -23.62 3.34
N GLU A 6 -35.95 -24.16 2.29
CA GLU A 6 -35.50 -25.38 1.63
C GLU A 6 -34.17 -25.18 0.90
N TYR A 7 -34.00 -24.05 0.26
CA TYR A 7 -32.73 -23.62 -0.31
C TYR A 7 -31.60 -23.46 0.75
N LYS A 8 -31.93 -22.96 1.95
CA LYS A 8 -30.97 -22.89 3.06
C LYS A 8 -30.62 -24.26 3.63
N SER A 9 -31.55 -25.20 3.68
CA SER A 9 -31.30 -26.53 4.25
C SER A 9 -30.51 -27.45 3.31
N THR A 10 -30.67 -27.31 1.99
CA THR A 10 -29.92 -28.05 0.98
C THR A 10 -28.57 -27.38 0.67
N LYS A 11 -28.39 -26.12 0.98
CA LYS A 11 -27.18 -25.35 0.67
C LYS A 11 -26.01 -25.57 1.64
N VAL A 12 -26.20 -26.29 2.73
CA VAL A 12 -25.14 -26.60 3.70
C VAL A 12 -24.00 -27.44 3.08
N MET A 13 -24.20 -28.01 1.89
CA MET A 13 -23.23 -28.85 1.18
C MET A 13 -22.89 -28.32 -0.24
N SER A 14 -23.37 -27.16 -0.65
CA SER A 14 -23.03 -26.64 -1.97
C SER A 14 -21.71 -25.89 -1.91
N ILE A 15 -20.70 -26.38 -2.62
CA ILE A 15 -19.44 -25.68 -2.84
C ILE A 15 -19.75 -24.33 -3.50
N GLU A 16 -19.24 -23.25 -2.93
CA GLU A 16 -19.37 -21.91 -3.50
C GLU A 16 -18.92 -21.95 -4.98
N PRO A 17 -19.72 -21.47 -5.95
CA PRO A 17 -19.39 -21.61 -7.38
C PRO A 17 -18.05 -21.01 -7.78
N MET A 18 -17.58 -20.00 -7.01
CA MET A 18 -16.31 -19.31 -7.24
C MET A 18 -15.19 -19.74 -6.28
N TYR A 19 -15.31 -20.90 -5.62
CA TYR A 19 -14.34 -21.40 -4.65
C TYR A 19 -12.90 -21.43 -5.19
N ALA A 20 -12.70 -22.08 -6.33
CA ALA A 20 -11.37 -22.19 -6.94
C ALA A 20 -10.77 -20.80 -7.28
N ARG A 21 -11.60 -19.89 -7.80
CA ARG A 21 -11.20 -18.51 -8.10
C ARG A 21 -10.80 -17.74 -6.84
N PHE A 22 -11.54 -17.92 -5.75
CA PHE A 22 -11.25 -17.30 -4.46
C PHE A 22 -9.87 -17.69 -3.96
N PHE A 23 -9.59 -18.98 -3.88
CA PHE A 23 -8.30 -19.47 -3.39
C PHE A 23 -7.14 -19.17 -4.34
N ALA A 24 -7.36 -19.16 -5.64
CA ALA A 24 -6.35 -18.74 -6.62
C ALA A 24 -5.94 -17.27 -6.38
N PHE A 25 -6.88 -16.37 -6.18
CA PHE A 25 -6.58 -14.95 -5.94
C PHE A 25 -5.93 -14.71 -4.57
N ILE A 26 -6.36 -15.42 -3.52
CA ILE A 26 -5.72 -15.34 -2.20
C ILE A 26 -4.28 -15.86 -2.26
N SER A 27 -4.04 -16.98 -2.94
CA SER A 27 -2.71 -17.56 -3.08
C SER A 27 -1.77 -16.64 -3.86
N LEU A 28 -2.27 -16.04 -4.95
CA LEU A 28 -1.50 -15.06 -5.73
C LEU A 28 -1.19 -13.79 -4.89
N PHE A 29 -2.16 -13.35 -4.09
CA PHE A 29 -1.97 -12.21 -3.20
C PHE A 29 -0.93 -12.48 -2.11
N ALA A 30 -0.99 -13.66 -1.49
CA ALA A 30 0.01 -14.09 -0.51
C ALA A 30 1.40 -14.21 -1.15
N PHE A 31 1.49 -14.80 -2.34
CA PHE A 31 2.74 -14.87 -3.11
C PHE A 31 3.32 -13.49 -3.36
N ALA A 32 2.49 -12.51 -3.79
CA ALA A 32 2.94 -11.16 -4.05
C ALA A 32 3.52 -10.49 -2.80
N MET A 33 2.89 -10.70 -1.64
CA MET A 33 3.40 -10.18 -0.36
C MET A 33 4.72 -10.84 0.04
N TYR A 34 4.84 -12.18 -0.08
CA TYR A 34 6.10 -12.87 0.18
C TYR A 34 7.21 -12.40 -0.75
N LEU A 35 6.93 -12.27 -2.06
CA LEU A 35 7.88 -11.75 -3.04
C LEU A 35 8.38 -10.36 -2.65
N LEU A 36 7.49 -9.50 -2.18
CA LEU A 36 7.81 -8.14 -1.71
C LEU A 36 8.73 -8.19 -0.50
N VAL A 37 8.41 -9.00 0.53
CA VAL A 37 9.16 -9.04 1.79
C VAL A 37 10.54 -9.66 1.63
N VAL A 38 10.67 -10.73 0.82
CA VAL A 38 11.96 -11.42 0.61
C VAL A 38 12.83 -10.75 -0.47
N SER A 39 12.33 -9.69 -1.12
CA SER A 39 13.07 -9.02 -2.19
C SER A 39 14.38 -8.42 -1.68
N ASN A 40 15.46 -8.61 -2.44
CA ASN A 40 16.77 -8.01 -2.16
C ASN A 40 17.07 -6.79 -3.04
N ASN A 41 16.09 -6.37 -3.85
CA ASN A 41 16.21 -5.20 -4.69
C ASN A 41 14.85 -4.51 -4.85
N LEU A 42 14.91 -3.22 -5.20
CA LEU A 42 13.74 -2.37 -5.30
C LEU A 42 12.83 -2.72 -6.49
N LEU A 43 13.39 -3.28 -7.58
CA LEU A 43 12.60 -3.70 -8.73
C LEU A 43 11.70 -4.90 -8.38
N THR A 44 12.27 -5.92 -7.74
CA THR A 44 11.49 -7.09 -7.31
C THR A 44 10.43 -6.70 -6.26
N LEU A 45 10.78 -5.79 -5.34
CA LEU A 45 9.81 -5.22 -4.41
C LEU A 45 8.66 -4.55 -5.16
N TYR A 46 8.97 -3.71 -6.15
CA TYR A 46 7.96 -3.00 -6.95
C TYR A 46 7.07 -3.96 -7.75
N ILE A 47 7.63 -5.04 -8.32
CA ILE A 47 6.84 -6.07 -9.00
C ILE A 47 5.84 -6.72 -8.01
N GLY A 48 6.30 -7.13 -6.83
CA GLY A 48 5.41 -7.65 -5.78
C GLY A 48 4.34 -6.65 -5.37
N TRP A 49 4.70 -5.37 -5.25
CA TRP A 49 3.81 -4.26 -4.93
C TRP A 49 2.68 -4.09 -5.96
N GLU A 50 2.99 -4.20 -7.25
CA GLU A 50 2.05 -4.08 -8.34
C GLU A 50 1.12 -5.30 -8.44
N ILE A 51 1.67 -6.53 -8.32
CA ILE A 51 0.86 -7.76 -8.32
C ILE A 51 -0.11 -7.74 -7.14
N MET A 52 0.34 -7.31 -5.96
CA MET A 52 -0.52 -7.17 -4.79
C MET A 52 -1.65 -6.15 -5.02
N GLY A 53 -1.37 -5.03 -5.68
CA GLY A 53 -2.38 -4.05 -6.08
C GLY A 53 -3.43 -4.64 -7.03
N LEU A 54 -3.01 -5.42 -8.02
CA LEU A 54 -3.92 -6.14 -8.93
C LEU A 54 -4.77 -7.17 -8.19
N CYS A 55 -4.16 -7.97 -7.32
CA CYS A 55 -4.88 -8.97 -6.53
C CYS A 55 -5.92 -8.34 -5.61
N SER A 56 -5.61 -7.20 -5.00
CA SER A 56 -6.57 -6.47 -4.17
C SER A 56 -7.79 -6.01 -4.98
N TYR A 57 -7.59 -5.52 -6.19
CA TYR A 57 -8.67 -5.18 -7.12
C TYR A 57 -9.58 -6.39 -7.40
N LEU A 58 -8.99 -7.55 -7.73
CA LEU A 58 -9.72 -8.78 -8.02
C LEU A 58 -10.47 -9.33 -6.81
N LEU A 59 -9.93 -9.16 -5.62
CA LEU A 59 -10.49 -9.65 -4.36
C LEU A 59 -11.57 -8.71 -3.80
N ILE A 60 -11.40 -7.39 -3.88
CA ILE A 60 -12.44 -6.41 -3.50
C ILE A 60 -13.64 -6.57 -4.43
N GLY A 61 -13.39 -6.70 -5.73
CA GLY A 61 -14.39 -6.95 -6.76
C GLY A 61 -14.79 -8.41 -6.92
N PHE A 62 -14.55 -9.27 -5.92
CA PHE A 62 -14.83 -10.71 -6.02
C PHE A 62 -16.27 -10.98 -6.43
N TRP A 63 -17.21 -10.30 -5.80
CA TRP A 63 -18.62 -10.33 -6.17
C TRP A 63 -18.94 -9.31 -7.27
N TYR A 64 -18.32 -9.48 -8.43
CA TYR A 64 -18.40 -8.55 -9.56
C TYR A 64 -19.82 -8.34 -10.10
N SER A 65 -20.78 -9.20 -9.77
CA SER A 65 -22.20 -9.02 -10.07
C SER A 65 -22.82 -7.85 -9.27
N LYS A 66 -22.25 -7.47 -8.11
CA LYS A 66 -22.70 -6.34 -7.32
C LYS A 66 -22.10 -5.04 -7.87
N PRO A 67 -22.91 -4.05 -8.26
CA PRO A 67 -22.38 -2.75 -8.74
C PRO A 67 -21.52 -2.03 -7.69
N SER A 68 -21.88 -2.13 -6.39
CA SER A 68 -21.11 -1.56 -5.28
C SER A 68 -19.70 -2.15 -5.19
N ALA A 69 -19.56 -3.47 -5.28
CA ALA A 69 -18.27 -4.14 -5.23
C ALA A 69 -17.37 -3.77 -6.42
N ARG A 70 -17.95 -3.64 -7.63
CA ARG A 70 -17.20 -3.16 -8.81
C ARG A 70 -16.70 -1.73 -8.63
N ALA A 71 -17.59 -0.84 -8.18
CA ALA A 71 -17.22 0.56 -7.96
C ALA A 71 -16.14 0.68 -6.88
N ALA A 72 -16.25 -0.07 -5.78
CA ALA A 72 -15.26 -0.13 -4.71
C ALA A 72 -13.90 -0.63 -5.21
N ALA A 73 -13.87 -1.69 -6.02
CA ALA A 73 -12.65 -2.24 -6.60
C ALA A 73 -11.96 -1.23 -7.53
N ILE A 74 -12.70 -0.59 -8.43
CA ILE A 74 -12.18 0.44 -9.33
C ILE A 74 -11.62 1.62 -8.53
N LYS A 75 -12.35 2.10 -7.54
CA LYS A 75 -11.92 3.20 -6.67
C LYS A 75 -10.62 2.84 -5.94
N ALA A 76 -10.54 1.66 -5.32
CA ALA A 76 -9.35 1.20 -4.63
C ALA A 76 -8.15 1.13 -5.57
N PHE A 77 -8.32 0.52 -6.73
CA PHE A 77 -7.26 0.38 -7.73
C PHE A 77 -6.74 1.74 -8.23
N LEU A 78 -7.64 2.64 -8.65
CA LEU A 78 -7.24 3.95 -9.18
C LEU A 78 -6.59 4.82 -8.10
N THR A 79 -7.12 4.81 -6.88
CA THR A 79 -6.57 5.61 -5.78
C THR A 79 -5.16 5.15 -5.39
N THR A 80 -4.95 3.84 -5.25
CA THR A 80 -3.62 3.31 -4.92
C THR A 80 -2.63 3.51 -6.06
N ARG A 81 -3.10 3.43 -7.32
CA ARG A 81 -2.28 3.62 -8.51
C ARG A 81 -1.67 5.04 -8.60
N ILE A 82 -2.33 6.05 -8.07
CA ILE A 82 -1.74 7.39 -7.95
C ILE A 82 -0.44 7.31 -7.14
N GLY A 83 -0.46 6.66 -5.99
CA GLY A 83 0.74 6.46 -5.17
C GLY A 83 1.83 5.65 -5.89
N ASP A 84 1.42 4.59 -6.59
CA ASP A 84 2.33 3.69 -7.29
C ASP A 84 3.10 4.40 -8.42
N VAL A 85 2.45 5.33 -9.14
CA VAL A 85 3.11 6.15 -10.18
C VAL A 85 4.20 7.04 -9.58
N PHE A 86 3.92 7.73 -8.47
CA PHE A 86 4.94 8.55 -7.80
C PHE A 86 6.10 7.69 -7.27
N MET A 87 5.80 6.53 -6.71
CA MET A 87 6.82 5.56 -6.30
C MET A 87 7.70 5.13 -7.49
N LEU A 88 7.11 4.84 -8.65
CA LEU A 88 7.84 4.49 -9.86
C LEU A 88 8.78 5.61 -10.30
N ILE A 89 8.32 6.86 -10.27
CA ILE A 89 9.16 8.03 -10.57
C ILE A 89 10.34 8.08 -9.59
N GLY A 90 10.12 7.82 -8.30
CA GLY A 90 11.18 7.73 -7.30
C GLY A 90 12.19 6.63 -7.59
N LEU A 91 11.71 5.44 -8.00
CA LEU A 91 12.57 4.32 -8.40
C LEU A 91 13.44 4.67 -9.59
N VAL A 92 12.83 5.21 -10.65
CA VAL A 92 13.56 5.60 -11.88
C VAL A 92 14.59 6.67 -11.57
N SER A 93 14.23 7.67 -10.77
CA SER A 93 15.17 8.72 -10.33
C SER A 93 16.33 8.13 -9.54
N LEU A 94 16.06 7.20 -8.62
CA LEU A 94 17.11 6.53 -7.86
C LEU A 94 18.05 5.73 -8.78
N TYR A 95 17.48 4.98 -9.72
CA TYR A 95 18.25 4.20 -10.69
C TYR A 95 19.12 5.09 -11.59
N THR A 96 18.60 6.21 -12.07
CA THR A 96 19.37 7.12 -12.95
C THR A 96 20.57 7.75 -12.24
N ILE A 97 20.48 7.93 -10.92
CA ILE A 97 21.57 8.53 -10.13
C ILE A 97 22.59 7.47 -9.68
N THR A 98 22.11 6.30 -9.25
CA THR A 98 22.96 5.27 -8.61
C THR A 98 23.39 4.16 -9.57
N GLY A 99 22.71 3.99 -10.71
CA GLY A 99 22.93 2.88 -11.65
C GLY A 99 22.50 1.52 -11.12
N SER A 100 21.91 1.43 -9.91
CA SER A 100 21.51 0.18 -9.26
C SER A 100 20.21 0.33 -8.48
N LEU A 101 19.49 -0.80 -8.34
CA LEU A 101 18.32 -0.92 -7.48
C LEU A 101 18.53 -1.95 -6.35
N GLN A 102 19.76 -2.45 -6.17
CA GLN A 102 20.09 -3.36 -5.09
C GLN A 102 20.20 -2.59 -3.76
N TYR A 103 19.59 -3.11 -2.70
CA TYR A 103 19.58 -2.44 -1.40
C TYR A 103 20.99 -2.19 -0.84
N GLU A 104 21.90 -3.12 -1.02
CA GLU A 104 23.30 -3.00 -0.58
C GLU A 104 23.98 -1.78 -1.20
N VAL A 105 23.72 -1.51 -2.47
CA VAL A 105 24.30 -0.37 -3.19
C VAL A 105 23.60 0.93 -2.81
N ILE A 106 22.25 0.97 -2.87
CA ILE A 106 21.50 2.22 -2.64
C ILE A 106 21.56 2.71 -1.19
N PHE A 107 21.77 1.81 -0.22
CA PHE A 107 21.90 2.18 1.20
C PHE A 107 23.36 2.33 1.64
N SER A 108 24.33 2.23 0.72
CA SER A 108 25.73 2.50 1.05
C SER A 108 25.94 3.96 1.45
N GLU A 109 26.81 4.21 2.40
CA GLU A 109 27.07 5.53 2.95
C GLU A 109 27.48 6.55 1.87
N ASN A 110 28.32 6.13 0.92
CA ASN A 110 28.77 6.98 -0.18
C ASN A 110 27.59 7.44 -1.07
N VAL A 111 26.64 6.55 -1.37
CA VAL A 111 25.46 6.87 -2.18
C VAL A 111 24.53 7.78 -1.39
N LEU A 112 24.27 7.49 -0.11
CA LEU A 112 23.43 8.35 0.73
C LEU A 112 24.00 9.76 0.85
N LEU A 113 25.30 9.91 1.06
CA LEU A 113 25.98 11.22 1.08
C LEU A 113 25.85 11.95 -0.25
N SER A 114 26.04 11.25 -1.36
CA SER A 114 25.89 11.85 -2.70
C SER A 114 24.45 12.34 -2.96
N LEU A 115 23.44 11.58 -2.51
CA LEU A 115 22.01 11.95 -2.62
C LEU A 115 21.66 13.17 -1.76
N VAL A 116 22.33 13.37 -0.63
CA VAL A 116 22.11 14.52 0.25
C VAL A 116 22.81 15.77 -0.31
N GLN A 117 24.04 15.65 -0.81
CA GLN A 117 24.84 16.78 -1.27
C GLN A 117 24.37 17.35 -2.61
N ASN A 118 23.80 16.52 -3.48
CA ASN A 118 23.33 16.95 -4.79
C ASN A 118 21.90 17.48 -4.72
N ALA A 119 21.70 18.72 -5.18
CA ALA A 119 20.37 19.32 -5.29
C ALA A 119 19.60 18.72 -6.46
N SER A 120 18.32 18.45 -6.23
CA SER A 120 17.40 18.04 -7.28
C SER A 120 16.86 19.26 -8.04
N PRO A 121 16.37 19.10 -9.28
CA PRO A 121 15.77 20.21 -10.04
C PRO A 121 14.43 20.69 -9.44
N VAL A 122 13.87 19.98 -8.44
CA VAL A 122 12.58 20.28 -7.85
C VAL A 122 12.80 21.03 -6.54
N PHE A 123 12.41 22.29 -6.51
CA PHE A 123 12.46 23.21 -5.34
C PHE A 123 13.82 23.28 -4.62
N GLY A 124 14.93 22.89 -5.27
CA GLY A 124 16.25 22.91 -4.62
C GLY A 124 16.43 21.91 -3.47
N MET A 125 15.52 20.97 -3.31
CA MET A 125 15.65 19.88 -2.33
C MET A 125 16.78 18.92 -2.71
N SER A 126 17.38 18.25 -1.72
CA SER A 126 18.31 17.15 -2.00
C SER A 126 17.61 15.98 -2.72
N TRP A 127 18.36 15.21 -3.50
CA TRP A 127 17.80 14.01 -4.14
C TRP A 127 17.29 12.99 -3.13
N ALA A 128 17.95 12.86 -1.98
CA ALA A 128 17.46 12.00 -0.89
C ALA A 128 16.07 12.42 -0.42
N ALA A 129 15.84 13.72 -0.23
CA ALA A 129 14.54 14.23 0.19
C ALA A 129 13.46 14.02 -0.89
N LEU A 130 13.76 14.30 -2.15
CA LEU A 130 12.82 14.12 -3.25
C LEU A 130 12.42 12.64 -3.42
N ILE A 131 13.41 11.74 -3.50
CA ILE A 131 13.18 10.30 -3.65
C ILE A 131 12.42 9.74 -2.44
N GLY A 132 12.81 10.14 -1.22
CA GLY A 132 12.11 9.74 0.00
C GLY A 132 10.64 10.15 0.00
N LEU A 133 10.32 11.36 -0.46
CA LEU A 133 8.93 11.83 -0.60
C LEU A 133 8.16 11.07 -1.68
N LEU A 134 8.76 10.83 -2.84
CA LEU A 134 8.12 10.10 -3.93
C LEU A 134 7.78 8.66 -3.52
N ILE A 135 8.69 7.98 -2.83
CA ILE A 135 8.44 6.65 -2.27
C ILE A 135 7.37 6.71 -1.18
N PHE A 136 7.41 7.75 -0.32
CA PHE A 136 6.40 7.93 0.72
C PHE A 136 4.99 8.15 0.15
N ILE A 137 4.81 8.79 -1.00
CA ILE A 137 3.50 8.89 -1.66
C ILE A 137 2.96 7.49 -2.03
N GLY A 138 3.83 6.56 -2.45
CA GLY A 138 3.46 5.15 -2.60
C GLY A 138 2.97 4.51 -1.30
N VAL A 139 3.67 4.78 -0.18
CA VAL A 139 3.23 4.37 1.16
C VAL A 139 1.86 4.94 1.50
N VAL A 140 1.63 6.23 1.26
CA VAL A 140 0.34 6.91 1.49
C VAL A 140 -0.79 6.20 0.75
N GLY A 141 -0.56 5.80 -0.51
CA GLY A 141 -1.55 5.08 -1.32
C GLY A 141 -1.93 3.72 -0.74
N LYS A 142 -0.96 2.85 -0.47
CA LYS A 142 -1.22 1.48 0.03
C LYS A 142 -1.61 1.43 1.50
N SER A 143 -1.00 2.27 2.35
CA SER A 143 -1.35 2.34 3.78
C SER A 143 -2.55 3.25 4.06
N SER A 144 -3.27 3.67 3.03
CA SER A 144 -4.49 4.45 3.18
C SER A 144 -4.34 5.68 4.08
N GLN A 145 -3.20 6.38 3.93
CA GLN A 145 -2.95 7.64 4.61
C GLN A 145 -3.69 8.79 3.93
N PHE A 146 -3.97 9.86 4.68
CA PHE A 146 -4.53 11.07 4.08
C PHE A 146 -3.56 11.65 3.02
N PRO A 147 -4.05 12.08 1.84
CA PRO A 147 -5.43 12.14 1.38
C PRO A 147 -5.94 10.88 0.63
N LEU A 148 -5.13 9.85 0.43
CA LEU A 148 -5.48 8.66 -0.35
C LEU A 148 -6.19 7.56 0.48
N HIS A 149 -6.86 7.91 1.58
CA HIS A 149 -7.54 6.98 2.49
C HIS A 149 -8.93 6.53 2.01
N VAL A 150 -9.50 7.23 1.03
CA VAL A 150 -10.92 7.11 0.64
C VAL A 150 -11.34 5.75 0.06
N TRP A 151 -10.39 4.91 -0.32
CA TRP A 151 -10.66 3.58 -0.85
C TRP A 151 -10.88 2.53 0.24
N LEU A 152 -10.29 2.72 1.42
CA LEU A 152 -10.25 1.73 2.49
C LEU A 152 -11.63 1.34 3.02
N PRO A 153 -12.54 2.29 3.36
CA PRO A 153 -13.88 1.94 3.82
C PRO A 153 -14.71 1.19 2.77
N ASP A 154 -14.55 1.52 1.48
CA ASP A 154 -15.30 0.89 0.40
C ASP A 154 -14.75 -0.51 0.06
N ALA A 155 -13.47 -0.78 0.34
CA ALA A 155 -12.88 -2.10 0.18
C ALA A 155 -13.54 -3.18 1.08
N MET A 156 -14.32 -2.79 2.08
CA MET A 156 -15.11 -3.68 2.92
C MET A 156 -16.27 -4.39 2.18
N GLU A 157 -16.57 -4.01 0.94
CA GLU A 157 -17.50 -4.73 0.04
C GLU A 157 -16.99 -6.12 -0.35
N GLY A 158 -15.70 -6.39 -0.22
CA GLY A 158 -15.12 -7.70 -0.45
C GLY A 158 -15.47 -8.72 0.65
N PRO A 159 -15.23 -10.03 0.41
CA PRO A 159 -15.42 -11.09 1.41
C PRO A 159 -14.62 -10.78 2.69
N THR A 160 -15.20 -11.11 3.85
CA THR A 160 -14.57 -10.77 5.15
C THR A 160 -13.15 -11.33 5.34
N PRO A 161 -12.83 -12.59 4.94
CA PRO A 161 -11.45 -13.07 5.01
C PRO A 161 -10.47 -12.24 4.16
N VAL A 162 -10.94 -11.76 3.00
CA VAL A 162 -10.16 -10.89 2.11
C VAL A 162 -9.90 -9.54 2.76
N SER A 163 -10.94 -8.93 3.32
CA SER A 163 -10.81 -7.64 4.01
C SER A 163 -9.81 -7.75 5.16
N ALA A 164 -9.88 -8.81 5.98
CA ALA A 164 -8.94 -9.03 7.06
C ALA A 164 -7.49 -9.17 6.55
N MET A 165 -7.29 -9.91 5.45
CA MET A 165 -5.96 -10.10 4.87
C MET A 165 -5.40 -8.80 4.27
N ILE A 166 -6.19 -8.06 3.50
CA ILE A 166 -5.78 -6.79 2.87
C ILE A 166 -5.38 -5.76 3.92
N HIS A 167 -6.19 -5.59 4.97
CA HIS A 167 -6.05 -4.49 5.92
C HIS A 167 -5.04 -4.80 7.03
N ALA A 168 -5.09 -5.99 7.62
CA ALA A 168 -4.26 -6.33 8.77
C ALA A 168 -2.89 -6.89 8.38
N ALA A 169 -2.85 -7.82 7.39
CA ALA A 169 -1.68 -8.66 7.20
C ALA A 169 -0.81 -8.30 6.00
N THR A 170 -1.33 -7.59 4.98
CA THR A 170 -0.59 -7.49 3.72
C THR A 170 -0.54 -6.08 3.12
N MET A 171 -1.60 -5.60 2.46
CA MET A 171 -1.50 -4.40 1.63
C MET A 171 -1.19 -3.13 2.43
N VAL A 172 -1.87 -2.92 3.54
CA VAL A 172 -1.65 -1.75 4.41
C VAL A 172 -0.30 -1.84 5.11
N SER A 173 0.07 -3.02 5.60
CA SER A 173 1.35 -3.27 6.24
C SER A 173 2.54 -3.22 5.27
N ALA A 174 2.33 -3.50 3.98
CA ALA A 174 3.38 -3.34 2.96
C ALA A 174 3.86 -1.89 2.84
N GLY A 175 2.96 -0.89 3.00
CA GLY A 175 3.37 0.50 3.05
C GLY A 175 4.23 0.81 4.27
N VAL A 176 3.87 0.29 5.42
CA VAL A 176 4.68 0.42 6.65
C VAL A 176 6.05 -0.26 6.47
N TYR A 177 6.07 -1.47 5.92
CA TYR A 177 7.31 -2.17 5.58
C TYR A 177 8.20 -1.34 4.66
N LEU A 178 7.63 -0.76 3.60
CA LEU A 178 8.36 0.09 2.67
C LEU A 178 8.96 1.32 3.37
N ALA A 179 8.19 1.99 4.23
CA ALA A 179 8.66 3.15 4.99
C ALA A 179 9.86 2.79 5.89
N ILE A 180 9.79 1.64 6.57
CA ILE A 180 10.88 1.14 7.42
C ILE A 180 12.09 0.74 6.57
N ARG A 181 11.87 0.04 5.44
CA ARG A 181 12.95 -0.41 4.55
C ARG A 181 13.71 0.75 3.91
N PHE A 182 13.01 1.84 3.60
CA PHE A 182 13.58 3.06 3.01
C PHE A 182 13.96 4.13 4.03
N PHE A 183 13.86 3.82 5.31
CA PHE A 183 14.24 4.76 6.37
C PHE A 183 15.66 5.33 6.21
N PRO A 184 16.69 4.59 5.75
CA PRO A 184 18.01 5.16 5.50
C PRO A 184 18.01 6.34 4.50
N ILE A 185 17.19 6.30 3.44
CA ILE A 185 17.05 7.41 2.48
C ILE A 185 16.18 8.52 3.07
N ILE A 186 15.10 8.18 3.77
CA ILE A 186 14.18 9.14 4.42
C ILE A 186 14.91 9.96 5.49
N SER A 187 15.81 9.32 6.22
CA SER A 187 16.61 9.95 7.29
C SER A 187 17.97 10.49 6.81
N ALA A 188 18.31 10.33 5.53
CA ALA A 188 19.60 10.77 5.00
C ALA A 188 19.80 12.27 5.24
N GLY A 189 20.95 12.62 5.83
CA GLY A 189 21.26 13.98 6.26
C GLY A 189 20.71 14.37 7.64
N TRP A 190 20.14 13.44 8.38
CA TRP A 190 19.74 13.66 9.78
C TRP A 190 20.96 13.44 10.71
N GLU A 191 21.35 14.50 11.40
CA GLU A 191 22.51 14.46 12.31
C GLU A 191 22.15 14.02 13.75
N GLY A 192 20.93 13.54 13.96
CA GLY A 192 20.45 13.22 15.29
C GLY A 192 20.06 14.48 16.07
N GLY A 193 18.85 14.61 16.52
CA GLY A 193 18.36 15.78 17.25
C GLY A 193 16.90 16.07 16.93
N THR A 194 16.46 17.29 17.27
CA THR A 194 15.07 17.72 17.11
C THR A 194 14.71 18.17 15.69
N VAL A 195 15.71 18.46 14.84
CA VAL A 195 15.49 18.89 13.45
C VAL A 195 15.38 17.66 12.54
N LEU A 196 14.17 17.36 12.12
CA LEU A 196 13.88 16.24 11.23
C LEU A 196 14.19 16.61 9.77
N THR A 197 14.54 15.61 8.95
CA THR A 197 14.59 15.80 7.48
C THR A 197 13.20 16.12 6.94
N THR A 198 13.11 16.78 5.78
CA THR A 198 11.83 17.11 5.16
C THR A 198 10.91 15.88 4.98
N PRO A 199 11.38 14.72 4.48
CA PRO A 199 10.54 13.54 4.40
C PRO A 199 10.07 13.02 5.76
N MET A 200 10.93 13.01 6.78
CA MET A 200 10.55 12.59 8.14
C MET A 200 9.46 13.48 8.72
N LEU A 201 9.59 14.80 8.54
CA LEU A 201 8.61 15.77 9.02
C LEU A 201 7.25 15.56 8.35
N ILE A 202 7.23 15.46 7.02
CA ILE A 202 5.99 15.24 6.25
C ILE A 202 5.35 13.90 6.64
N MET A 203 6.13 12.84 6.76
CA MET A 203 5.66 11.52 7.18
C MET A 203 5.03 11.56 8.59
N SER A 204 5.66 12.27 9.52
CA SER A 204 5.15 12.42 10.89
C SER A 204 3.84 13.22 10.93
N ILE A 205 3.74 14.30 10.16
CA ILE A 205 2.53 15.13 10.10
C ILE A 205 1.39 14.32 9.47
N ILE A 206 1.61 13.69 8.31
CA ILE A 206 0.56 12.92 7.61
C ILE A 206 0.12 11.72 8.46
N GLY A 207 1.06 11.00 9.08
CA GLY A 207 0.74 9.86 9.92
C GLY A 207 -0.07 10.25 11.16
N SER A 208 0.35 11.28 11.89
CA SER A 208 -0.36 11.78 13.07
C SER A 208 -1.75 12.34 12.72
N PHE A 209 -1.84 13.12 11.65
CA PHE A 209 -3.12 13.64 11.17
C PHE A 209 -4.06 12.50 10.77
N THR A 210 -3.56 11.50 10.00
CA THR A 210 -4.38 10.37 9.57
C THR A 210 -4.89 9.56 10.75
N ALA A 211 -4.08 9.32 11.77
CA ALA A 211 -4.48 8.58 12.97
C ALA A 211 -5.66 9.26 13.68
N LEU A 212 -5.58 10.57 13.92
CA LEU A 212 -6.65 11.35 14.55
C LEU A 212 -7.89 11.41 13.64
N PHE A 213 -7.69 11.67 12.36
CA PHE A 213 -8.77 11.80 11.38
C PHE A 213 -9.53 10.48 11.20
N ALA A 214 -8.83 9.35 11.07
CA ALA A 214 -9.44 8.04 10.95
C ALA A 214 -10.21 7.65 12.22
N ALA A 215 -9.69 7.96 13.41
CA ALA A 215 -10.39 7.73 14.66
C ALA A 215 -11.73 8.48 14.72
N THR A 216 -11.77 9.75 14.27
CA THR A 216 -13.04 10.51 14.21
C THR A 216 -14.03 9.93 13.21
N ILE A 217 -13.56 9.42 12.06
CA ILE A 217 -14.41 8.73 11.07
C ILE A 217 -14.98 7.44 11.65
N ALA A 218 -14.19 6.67 12.40
CA ALA A 218 -14.64 5.41 13.01
C ALA A 218 -15.84 5.61 13.95
N LEU A 219 -15.90 6.71 14.69
CA LEU A 219 -17.01 7.05 15.58
C LEU A 219 -18.35 7.23 14.83
N THR A 220 -18.31 7.57 13.56
CA THR A 220 -19.51 7.81 12.74
C THR A 220 -19.96 6.59 11.94
N GLN A 221 -19.16 5.52 11.91
CA GLN A 221 -19.47 4.31 11.14
C GLN A 221 -20.51 3.44 11.86
N ARG A 222 -21.41 2.85 11.06
CA ARG A 222 -22.44 1.90 11.54
C ARG A 222 -22.08 0.45 11.26
N ASP A 223 -21.10 0.20 10.42
CA ASP A 223 -20.65 -1.13 10.03
C ASP A 223 -19.40 -1.50 10.83
N VAL A 224 -19.44 -2.61 11.56
CA VAL A 224 -18.32 -3.11 12.38
C VAL A 224 -17.05 -3.28 11.56
N LYS A 225 -17.17 -3.76 10.31
CA LYS A 225 -16.00 -3.88 9.42
C LYS A 225 -15.33 -2.54 9.10
N ARG A 226 -16.08 -1.44 9.12
CA ARG A 226 -15.55 -0.08 8.84
C ARG A 226 -15.04 0.61 10.08
N VAL A 227 -15.44 0.15 11.27
CA VAL A 227 -14.96 0.67 12.56
C VAL A 227 -13.59 0.12 12.89
N LEU A 228 -13.37 -1.18 12.64
CA LEU A 228 -12.10 -1.90 12.89
C LEU A 228 -11.06 -1.62 11.81
#